data_9e44520e10326b16eb2906a6f9fb0e9f
#
_entry.id   9e44520e10326b16eb2906a6f9fb0e9f
#
_cell.length_a   1.000
_cell.length_b   1.000
_cell.length_c   1.000
_cell.angle_alpha   90.00
_cell.angle_beta   90.00
_cell.angle_gamma   90.00
#
_symmetry.space_group_name_H-M   'P 1'
#
loop_
_entity.id
_entity.type
_entity.pdbx_description
1 polymer ?
#
loop_
_entity_poly.entity_id
_entity_poly.type
_entity_poly.pdbx_seq_one_letter_code
_entity_poly.pdbx_strand_id
1 'polypeptide(L)'
;VTKNGKGFDLPILRKTLENGGAGLEDIINKYETDNRHIDICQLLRDQYGYRFSLQNLVKGLYGEQESKTMDAAHAPKAWANGDYQEVLDYCMHDCVLTAKVFFDAPKNSFEAVGFNGQRRKKHQIKVNW
;
A
#
# COMPACT_ATOMS: atom_id res chain seq x y z
N VAL A 1 -3.26 1.67 -8.96
CA VAL A 1 -2.69 0.64 -8.09
C VAL A 1 -2.54 1.19 -6.70
N THR A 2 -2.91 0.43 -5.71
CA THR A 2 -2.73 0.77 -4.29
C THR A 2 -2.13 -0.39 -3.53
N LYS A 3 -1.69 -0.12 -2.31
CA LYS A 3 -1.36 -1.11 -1.31
C LYS A 3 -2.24 -0.89 -0.09
N ASN A 4 -3.28 -1.72 0.07
CA ASN A 4 -4.34 -1.62 1.08
C ASN A 4 -5.33 -0.45 0.85
N GLY A 5 -5.46 0.03 -0.39
CA GLY A 5 -6.34 1.15 -0.74
C GLY A 5 -7.82 0.86 -0.48
N LYS A 6 -8.26 -0.37 -0.75
CA LYS A 6 -9.64 -0.82 -0.47
C LYS A 6 -9.97 -0.80 1.04
N GLY A 7 -8.98 -1.09 1.88
CA GLY A 7 -9.16 -1.15 3.33
C GLY A 7 -8.88 0.16 4.06
N PHE A 8 -8.24 1.14 3.43
CA PHE A 8 -7.82 2.37 4.08
C PHE A 8 -8.10 3.63 3.26
N ASP A 9 -7.44 3.80 2.11
CA ASP A 9 -7.49 5.07 1.36
C ASP A 9 -8.89 5.38 0.82
N LEU A 10 -9.56 4.41 0.18
CA LEU A 10 -10.89 4.62 -0.40
C LEU A 10 -11.97 4.93 0.64
N PRO A 11 -12.07 4.23 1.79
CA PRO A 11 -13.00 4.61 2.85
C PRO A 11 -12.77 6.02 3.40
N ILE A 12 -11.52 6.45 3.55
CA ILE A 12 -11.18 7.82 4.00
C ILE A 12 -11.61 8.83 2.94
N LEU A 13 -11.25 8.59 1.66
CA LEU A 13 -11.64 9.47 0.56
C LEU A 13 -13.17 9.60 0.46
N ARG A 14 -13.91 8.51 0.55
CA ARG A 14 -15.39 8.54 0.57
C ARG A 14 -15.91 9.42 1.68
N LYS A 15 -15.47 9.21 2.91
CA LYS A 15 -15.91 9.99 4.07
C LYS A 15 -15.56 11.50 3.93
N THR A 16 -14.41 11.81 3.33
CA THR A 16 -14.04 13.20 3.05
C THR A 16 -14.94 13.84 2.01
N LEU A 17 -15.36 13.08 0.99
CA LEU A 17 -16.24 13.55 -0.09
C LEU A 17 -17.67 13.76 0.39
N GLU A 18 -18.19 12.89 1.26
CA GLU A 18 -19.50 13.04 1.91
C GLU A 18 -19.59 14.36 2.70
N ASN A 19 -18.46 14.88 3.19
CA ASN A 19 -18.36 16.12 3.96
C ASN A 19 -18.11 17.39 3.12
N GLY A 20 -18.18 17.36 1.77
CA GLY A 20 -18.13 18.58 0.96
C GLY A 20 -17.35 18.51 -0.35
N GLY A 21 -16.94 17.33 -0.79
CA GLY A 21 -16.20 17.16 -2.05
C GLY A 21 -17.08 16.76 -3.24
N ALA A 22 -17.94 17.65 -3.72
CA ALA A 22 -18.79 17.38 -4.88
C ALA A 22 -17.98 16.97 -6.12
N GLY A 23 -18.37 15.86 -6.77
CA GLY A 23 -17.87 15.42 -8.08
C GLY A 23 -16.78 14.36 -8.09
N LEU A 24 -16.15 14.01 -6.95
CA LEU A 24 -15.17 12.93 -6.88
C LEU A 24 -15.79 11.55 -6.59
N GLU A 25 -17.03 11.54 -6.13
CA GLU A 25 -17.76 10.29 -5.80
C GLU A 25 -17.92 9.38 -7.02
N ASP A 26 -18.24 9.97 -8.17
CA ASP A 26 -18.34 9.25 -9.44
C ASP A 26 -17.01 8.66 -9.88
N ILE A 27 -15.91 9.37 -9.63
CA ILE A 27 -14.56 8.89 -9.93
C ILE A 27 -14.22 7.68 -9.08
N ILE A 28 -14.48 7.73 -7.76
CA ILE A 28 -14.23 6.62 -6.84
C ILE A 28 -15.10 5.42 -7.21
N ASN A 29 -16.40 5.63 -7.44
CA ASN A 29 -17.33 4.58 -7.86
C ASN A 29 -16.87 3.90 -9.16
N LYS A 30 -16.42 4.69 -10.14
CA LYS A 30 -15.89 4.19 -11.39
C LYS A 30 -14.65 3.31 -11.19
N TYR A 31 -13.71 3.70 -10.33
CA TYR A 31 -12.53 2.89 -10.03
C TYR A 31 -12.86 1.58 -9.31
N GLU A 32 -13.89 1.56 -8.47
CA GLU A 32 -14.32 0.35 -7.77
C GLU A 32 -15.12 -0.61 -8.67
N THR A 33 -15.98 -0.09 -9.54
CA THR A 33 -16.86 -0.90 -10.40
C THR A 33 -16.16 -1.43 -11.66
N ASP A 34 -15.21 -0.68 -12.22
CA ASP A 34 -14.56 -1.03 -13.50
C ASP A 34 -13.41 -2.06 -13.36
N ASN A 35 -13.20 -2.66 -12.19
CA ASN A 35 -12.05 -3.54 -11.90
C ASN A 35 -10.66 -2.90 -12.22
N ARG A 36 -10.62 -1.59 -12.35
CA ARG A 36 -9.37 -0.85 -12.64
C ARG A 36 -8.53 -0.59 -11.40
N HIS A 37 -9.10 -0.82 -10.22
CA HIS A 37 -8.39 -0.67 -8.97
C HIS A 37 -7.69 -1.97 -8.59
N ILE A 38 -6.38 -1.99 -8.72
CA ILE A 38 -5.53 -3.10 -8.26
C ILE A 38 -5.03 -2.78 -6.86
N ASP A 39 -5.42 -3.59 -5.89
CA ASP A 39 -4.92 -3.51 -4.51
C ASP A 39 -3.97 -4.70 -4.25
N ILE A 40 -2.67 -4.42 -4.21
CA ILE A 40 -1.62 -5.42 -4.00
C ILE A 40 -1.84 -6.20 -2.69
N CYS A 41 -2.30 -5.52 -1.64
CA CYS A 41 -2.55 -6.16 -0.35
C CYS A 41 -3.67 -7.20 -0.44
N GLN A 42 -4.74 -6.89 -1.18
CA GLN A 42 -5.85 -7.80 -1.39
C GLN A 42 -5.42 -9.01 -2.23
N LEU A 43 -4.74 -8.78 -3.37
CA LEU A 43 -4.28 -9.87 -4.23
C LEU A 43 -3.35 -10.85 -3.51
N LEU A 44 -2.38 -10.34 -2.75
CA LEU A 44 -1.49 -11.19 -1.97
C LEU A 44 -2.21 -11.92 -0.84
N ARG A 45 -3.18 -11.28 -0.20
CA ARG A 45 -4.00 -11.91 0.83
C ARG A 45 -4.85 -13.05 0.26
N ASP A 46 -5.45 -12.85 -0.90
CA ASP A 46 -6.27 -13.86 -1.56
C ASP A 46 -5.43 -15.06 -2.01
N GLN A 47 -4.20 -14.81 -2.47
CA GLN A 47 -3.30 -15.86 -2.94
C GLN A 47 -2.60 -16.63 -1.82
N TYR A 48 -2.17 -15.95 -0.75
CA TYR A 48 -1.32 -16.54 0.30
C TYR A 48 -2.01 -16.69 1.66
N GLY A 49 -3.18 -16.06 1.87
CA GLY A 49 -3.86 -16.02 3.18
C GLY A 49 -3.18 -15.13 4.22
N TYR A 50 -2.19 -14.34 3.83
CA TYR A 50 -1.37 -13.47 4.69
C TYR A 50 -1.36 -12.03 4.20
N ARG A 51 -1.20 -11.10 5.14
CA ARG A 51 -0.93 -9.69 4.83
C ARG A 51 0.56 -9.45 4.78
N PHE A 52 1.01 -8.67 3.81
CA PHE A 52 2.40 -8.27 3.66
C PHE A 52 2.50 -6.75 3.80
N SER A 53 3.40 -6.26 4.66
CA SER A 53 3.69 -4.82 4.68
C SER A 53 4.43 -4.40 3.41
N LEU A 54 4.29 -3.14 3.00
CA LEU A 54 5.07 -2.61 1.86
C LEU A 54 6.56 -2.80 2.08
N GLN A 55 7.03 -2.53 3.30
CA GLN A 55 8.43 -2.73 3.68
C GLN A 55 8.91 -4.18 3.51
N ASN A 56 8.10 -5.18 3.88
CA ASN A 56 8.48 -6.59 3.70
C ASN A 56 8.55 -7.00 2.23
N LEU A 57 7.69 -6.44 1.38
CA LEU A 57 7.73 -6.68 -0.06
C LEU A 57 8.96 -6.02 -0.70
N VAL A 58 9.24 -4.77 -0.33
CA VAL A 58 10.41 -4.02 -0.79
C VAL A 58 11.71 -4.70 -0.36
N LYS A 59 11.81 -5.11 0.91
CA LYS A 59 12.97 -5.88 1.41
C LYS A 59 13.17 -7.19 0.67
N GLY A 60 12.09 -7.88 0.35
CA GLY A 60 12.15 -9.14 -0.41
C GLY A 60 12.64 -8.95 -1.84
N LEU A 61 12.22 -7.87 -2.50
CA LEU A 61 12.58 -7.56 -3.89
C LEU A 61 13.97 -6.95 -4.05
N TYR A 62 14.33 -6.02 -3.15
CA TYR A 62 15.50 -5.15 -3.32
C TYR A 62 16.52 -5.23 -2.18
N GLY A 63 16.22 -5.99 -1.11
CA GLY A 63 17.08 -6.08 0.08
C GLY A 63 16.82 -4.98 1.12
N GLU A 64 17.65 -4.97 2.16
CA GLU A 64 17.50 -4.07 3.33
C GLU A 64 17.75 -2.59 3.02
N GLN A 65 18.47 -2.28 1.95
CA GLN A 65 18.89 -0.90 1.64
C GLN A 65 17.77 -0.02 1.09
N GLU A 66 16.73 -0.59 0.51
CA GLU A 66 15.53 0.11 0.02
C GLU A 66 14.45 0.17 1.12
N SER A 67 14.79 0.66 2.31
CA SER A 67 13.85 0.72 3.42
C SER A 67 13.00 1.99 3.41
N LYS A 68 11.85 1.94 4.09
CA LYS A 68 11.01 3.13 4.35
C LYS A 68 11.79 4.24 5.03
N THR A 69 11.53 5.48 4.62
CA THR A 69 12.17 6.68 5.18
C THR A 69 11.57 7.10 6.51
N MET A 70 10.32 6.72 6.81
CA MET A 70 9.61 7.09 8.05
C MET A 70 8.72 5.94 8.54
N ASP A 71 8.51 5.83 9.84
CA ASP A 71 7.47 5.00 10.42
C ASP A 71 6.09 5.68 10.23
N ALA A 72 5.11 4.94 9.71
CA ALA A 72 3.75 5.42 9.52
C ALA A 72 3.12 5.97 10.81
N ALA A 73 3.51 5.46 11.99
CA ALA A 73 3.07 5.96 13.28
C ALA A 73 3.58 7.38 13.60
N HIS A 74 4.66 7.83 12.96
CA HIS A 74 5.22 9.17 13.13
C HIS A 74 4.46 10.24 12.32
N ALA A 75 3.88 9.88 11.19
CA ALA A 75 3.25 10.83 10.27
C ALA A 75 2.16 11.73 10.92
N PRO A 76 1.23 11.21 11.76
CA PRO A 76 0.23 12.08 12.42
C PRO A 76 0.87 13.11 13.36
N LYS A 77 1.95 12.76 14.05
CA LYS A 77 2.67 13.67 14.94
C LYS A 77 3.44 14.74 14.16
N ALA A 78 4.13 14.36 13.11
CA ALA A 78 4.82 15.30 12.21
C ALA A 78 3.82 16.29 11.60
N TRP A 79 2.68 15.80 11.13
CA TRP A 79 1.61 16.67 10.62
C TRP A 79 1.09 17.67 11.66
N ALA A 80 0.83 17.21 12.89
CA ALA A 80 0.36 18.07 13.99
C ALA A 80 1.41 19.13 14.41
N ASN A 81 2.69 18.82 14.23
CA ASN A 81 3.79 19.75 14.50
C ASN A 81 4.02 20.78 13.36
N GLY A 82 3.38 20.61 12.20
CA GLY A 82 3.58 21.47 11.03
C GLY A 82 4.68 20.99 10.07
N ASP A 83 5.24 19.81 10.28
CA ASP A 83 6.29 19.19 9.44
C ASP A 83 5.67 18.58 8.16
N TYR A 84 4.88 19.38 7.45
CA TYR A 84 4.06 18.90 6.32
C TYR A 84 4.90 18.35 5.17
N GLN A 85 6.06 18.95 4.90
CA GLN A 85 6.93 18.51 3.81
C GLN A 85 7.45 17.09 4.08
N GLU A 86 7.84 16.79 5.31
CA GLU A 86 8.28 15.43 5.70
C GLU A 86 7.19 14.39 5.46
N VAL A 87 5.94 14.71 5.81
CA VAL A 87 4.79 13.80 5.58
C VAL A 87 4.51 13.63 4.09
N LEU A 88 4.59 14.70 3.30
CA LEU A 88 4.39 14.64 1.85
C LEU A 88 5.47 13.80 1.17
N ASP A 89 6.73 13.99 1.54
CA ASP A 89 7.88 13.22 1.01
C ASP A 89 7.74 11.73 1.36
N TYR A 90 7.31 11.43 2.58
CA TYR A 90 6.99 10.07 3.00
C TYR A 90 5.87 9.44 2.15
N CYS A 91 4.75 10.15 1.97
CA CYS A 91 3.65 9.66 1.16
C CYS A 91 4.05 9.44 -0.30
N MET A 92 4.82 10.36 -0.87
CA MET A 92 5.33 10.24 -2.24
C MET A 92 6.26 9.03 -2.37
N HIS A 93 7.15 8.83 -1.40
CA HIS A 93 8.06 7.68 -1.38
C HIS A 93 7.29 6.34 -1.30
N ASP A 94 6.28 6.24 -0.45
CA ASP A 94 5.42 5.04 -0.36
C ASP A 94 4.66 4.77 -1.69
N CYS A 95 4.25 5.81 -2.42
CA CYS A 95 3.67 5.67 -3.76
C CYS A 95 4.67 5.11 -4.77
N VAL A 96 5.90 5.62 -4.77
CA VAL A 96 7.00 5.14 -5.64
C VAL A 96 7.33 3.68 -5.33
N LEU A 97 7.46 3.32 -4.05
CA LEU A 97 7.71 1.94 -3.63
C LEU A 97 6.57 0.99 -4.03
N THR A 98 5.32 1.46 -3.90
CA THR A 98 4.14 0.68 -4.34
C THR A 98 4.18 0.41 -5.85
N ALA A 99 4.52 1.42 -6.65
CA ALA A 99 4.68 1.27 -8.10
C ALA A 99 5.82 0.30 -8.44
N LYS A 100 6.99 0.43 -7.81
CA LYS A 100 8.13 -0.49 -7.99
C LYS A 100 7.70 -1.94 -7.70
N VAL A 101 7.05 -2.19 -6.55
CA VAL A 101 6.56 -3.54 -6.21
C VAL A 101 5.59 -4.06 -7.26
N PHE A 102 4.66 -3.24 -7.72
CA PHE A 102 3.69 -3.64 -8.73
C PHE A 102 4.35 -4.07 -10.05
N PHE A 103 5.32 -3.32 -10.55
CA PHE A 103 5.97 -3.59 -11.83
C PHE A 103 7.03 -4.69 -11.76
N ASP A 104 7.67 -4.89 -10.62
CA ASP A 104 8.82 -5.79 -10.52
C ASP A 104 8.51 -7.14 -9.86
N ALA A 105 7.49 -7.22 -9.01
CA ALA A 105 7.09 -8.48 -8.40
C ALA A 105 6.71 -9.57 -9.43
N PRO A 106 6.01 -9.28 -10.55
CA PRO A 106 5.72 -10.31 -11.55
C PRO A 106 6.95 -10.86 -12.29
N LYS A 107 8.03 -10.09 -12.34
CA LYS A 107 9.27 -10.48 -13.03
C LYS A 107 10.18 -11.35 -12.19
N ASN A 108 10.00 -11.31 -10.87
CA ASN A 108 10.91 -11.91 -9.90
C ASN A 108 10.16 -12.82 -8.94
N SER A 109 10.82 -13.89 -8.52
CA SER A 109 10.40 -14.67 -7.36
C SER A 109 11.25 -14.25 -6.16
N PHE A 110 10.63 -13.87 -5.06
CA PHE A 110 11.33 -13.34 -3.89
C PHE A 110 10.69 -13.79 -2.57
N GLU A 111 11.45 -13.73 -1.48
CA GLU A 111 10.93 -14.06 -0.16
C GLU A 111 10.38 -12.81 0.54
N ALA A 112 9.20 -12.93 1.14
CA ALA A 112 8.65 -11.89 2.01
C ALA A 112 7.99 -12.50 3.24
N VAL A 113 8.05 -11.76 4.37
CA VAL A 113 7.37 -12.15 5.60
C VAL A 113 5.95 -11.59 5.60
N GLY A 114 4.99 -12.51 5.61
CA GLY A 114 3.58 -12.19 5.83
C GLY A 114 3.16 -12.41 7.28
N PHE A 115 2.03 -11.81 7.67
CA PHE A 115 1.41 -12.05 8.96
C PHE A 115 -0.09 -12.32 8.83
N ASN A 116 -0.59 -13.19 9.69
CA ASN A 116 -2.00 -13.52 9.83
C ASN A 116 -2.31 -13.61 11.33
N GLY A 117 -2.94 -12.57 11.90
CA GLY A 117 -3.06 -12.43 13.35
C GLY A 117 -1.69 -12.35 14.03
N GLN A 118 -1.40 -13.28 14.94
CA GLN A 118 -0.10 -13.34 15.63
C GLN A 118 0.97 -14.16 14.89
N ARG A 119 0.59 -14.87 13.82
CA ARG A 119 1.50 -15.74 13.08
C ARG A 119 2.25 -14.95 12.02
N ARG A 120 3.58 -15.08 12.04
CA ARG A 120 4.47 -14.57 10.99
C ARG A 120 5.06 -15.77 10.24
N LYS A 121 5.09 -15.68 8.92
CA LYS A 121 5.64 -16.73 8.07
C LYS A 121 6.34 -16.11 6.84
N LYS A 122 7.49 -16.68 6.49
CA LYS A 122 8.13 -16.40 5.19
C LYS A 122 7.39 -17.15 4.09
N HIS A 123 7.18 -16.45 3.00
CA HIS A 123 6.57 -16.99 1.80
C HIS A 123 7.46 -16.69 0.61
N GLN A 124 7.58 -17.67 -0.28
CA GLN A 124 8.10 -17.43 -1.61
C GLN A 124 7.00 -16.75 -2.42
N ILE A 125 7.20 -15.50 -2.75
CA ILE A 125 6.24 -14.70 -3.51
C ILE A 125 6.49 -14.88 -5.00
N LYS A 126 5.45 -15.27 -5.70
CA LYS A 126 5.39 -15.32 -7.16
C LYS A 126 4.00 -14.85 -7.56
N VAL A 127 3.90 -13.76 -8.25
CA VAL A 127 2.65 -13.11 -8.64
C VAL A 127 2.56 -12.93 -10.14
N ASN A 128 1.33 -12.84 -10.61
CA ASN A 128 1.04 -12.66 -12.04
C ASN A 128 -0.23 -11.80 -12.15
N TRP A 129 -0.13 -10.55 -11.66
CA TRP A 129 -1.19 -9.57 -11.81
C TRP A 129 -1.07 -8.75 -13.08
#